data_dc90cadab0f707da5be785e9c624251c
#
_entry.id   dc90cadab0f707da5be785e9c624251c
#
_cell.length_a   1.000
_cell.length_b   1.000
_cell.length_c   1.000
_cell.angle_alpha   90.00
_cell.angle_beta   90.00
_cell.angle_gamma   90.00
#
_symmetry.space_group_name_H-M   'P 1'
#
loop_
_entity.id
_entity.type
_entity.pdbx_description
1 polymer ?
#
loop_
_entity_poly.entity_id
_entity_poly.type
_entity_poly.pdbx_seq_one_letter_code
_entity_poly.pdbx_strand_id
1 'polypeptide(L)' 'MGKEDEWIMRVVINMGRRTVLCVSSDGDEKLVECDSPQEFINVVEFCKTVLDPEDIHYEEIKVARV' A
#
# COMPACT_ATOMS: atom_id res chain seq x y z
N MET A 1 1.74 25.01 1.96
CA MET A 1 1.79 24.44 1.80
C MET A 1 2.36 23.38 2.37
N GLY A 2 2.37 23.07 3.36
CA GLY A 2 2.93 22.02 3.98
C GLY A 2 2.59 20.71 3.45
N LYS A 3 1.54 20.65 2.74
CA LYS A 3 1.17 19.49 2.23
C LYS A 3 2.09 18.98 1.25
N GLU A 4 2.78 19.77 0.59
CA GLU A 4 3.65 19.31 -0.35
C GLU A 4 4.77 18.58 0.23
N ASP A 5 5.05 18.71 1.47
CA ASP A 5 6.12 18.03 2.11
C ASP A 5 5.71 16.65 2.57
N GLU A 6 4.45 16.33 2.44
CA GLU A 6 3.99 15.07 2.89
C GLU A 6 4.04 14.09 1.76
N TRP A 7 4.63 12.95 1.93
CA TRP A 7 4.67 11.96 0.89
C TRP A 7 4.52 10.58 1.50
N ILE A 8 4.24 9.60 0.67
CA ILE A 8 4.06 8.24 1.14
C ILE A 8 5.42 7.64 1.38
N MET A 9 5.69 7.21 2.61
CA MET A 9 6.94 6.63 2.96
C MET A 9 6.95 5.15 2.74
N ARG A 10 5.81 4.51 2.89
CA ARG A 10 5.77 3.07 2.85
C ARG A 10 4.36 2.61 2.56
N VAL A 11 4.21 1.45 1.95
CA VAL A 11 2.89 0.89 1.73
C VAL A 11 2.91 -0.55 2.18
N VAL A 12 1.77 -1.03 2.65
CA VAL A 12 1.62 -2.42 3.03
C VAL A 12 0.49 -2.97 2.17
N ILE A 13 0.78 -3.97 1.38
CA ILE A 13 -0.17 -4.50 0.42
C ILE A 13 -0.74 -5.79 0.95
N ASN A 14 -2.06 -5.87 1.01
CA ASN A 14 -2.74 -7.08 1.45
C ASN A 14 -3.42 -7.69 0.23
N MET A 15 -2.85 -8.75 -0.28
CA MET A 15 -3.35 -9.32 -1.51
C MET A 15 -4.68 -10.03 -1.31
N GLY A 16 -4.90 -10.58 -0.13
CA GLY A 16 -6.13 -11.29 0.11
C GLY A 16 -7.33 -10.39 0.18
N ARG A 17 -7.15 -9.18 0.72
CA ARG A 17 -8.25 -8.25 0.83
C ARG A 17 -8.23 -7.22 -0.27
N ARG A 18 -7.21 -7.23 -1.10
CA ARG A 18 -7.03 -6.26 -2.16
C ARG A 18 -7.03 -4.85 -1.59
N THR A 19 -6.25 -4.65 -0.54
CA THR A 19 -6.13 -3.33 0.05
C THR A 19 -4.68 -2.91 0.09
N VAL A 20 -4.46 -1.62 0.14
CA VAL A 20 -3.13 -1.06 0.22
C VAL A 20 -3.15 -0.02 1.32
N LEU A 21 -2.33 -0.21 2.33
CA LEU A 21 -2.25 0.75 3.42
C LEU A 21 -1.08 1.66 3.14
N CYS A 22 -1.34 2.94 3.03
CA CYS A 22 -0.30 3.91 2.74
C CYS A 22 0.08 4.64 4.01
N VAL A 23 1.37 4.68 4.31
CA VAL A 23 1.86 5.36 5.50
C VAL A 23 2.63 6.58 5.03
N SER A 24 2.24 7.73 5.50
CA SER A 24 2.87 8.96 5.04
C SER A 24 4.04 9.35 5.93
N SER A 25 4.76 10.34 5.51
CA SER A 25 5.94 10.79 6.23
C SER A 25 5.62 11.35 7.59
N ASP A 26 4.39 11.82 7.79
CA ASP A 26 4.07 12.32 9.10
C ASP A 26 3.40 11.29 9.94
N GLY A 27 3.37 10.04 9.55
CA GLY A 27 2.82 8.99 10.37
C GLY A 27 1.35 8.70 10.14
N ASP A 28 0.72 9.40 9.22
CA ASP A 28 -0.68 9.14 8.91
C ASP A 28 -0.82 7.88 8.11
N GLU A 29 -1.88 7.18 8.30
CA GLU A 29 -2.13 5.96 7.55
C GLU A 29 -3.43 6.09 6.80
N LYS A 30 -3.47 5.62 5.58
CA LYS A 30 -4.67 5.67 4.79
C LYS A 30 -4.84 4.34 4.11
N LEU A 31 -6.00 3.74 4.26
CA LEU A 31 -6.27 2.45 3.66
C LEU A 31 -7.02 2.64 2.35
N VAL A 32 -6.51 2.05 1.30
CA VAL A 32 -7.15 2.12 -0.01
C VAL A 32 -7.73 0.74 -0.28
N GLU A 33 -9.04 0.68 -0.47
CA GLU A 33 -9.70 -0.59 -0.77
C GLU A 33 -10.01 -0.62 -2.24
N CYS A 34 -9.64 -1.67 -2.89
CA CYS A 34 -9.85 -1.79 -4.34
C CYS A 34 -11.01 -2.73 -4.60
N ASP A 35 -11.91 -2.30 -5.47
CA ASP A 35 -13.10 -3.08 -5.77
C ASP A 35 -12.86 -4.18 -6.76
N SER A 36 -11.85 -4.08 -7.56
CA SER A 36 -11.62 -5.09 -8.58
C SER A 36 -10.15 -5.44 -8.63
N PRO A 37 -9.83 -6.60 -9.16
CA PRO A 37 -8.43 -6.98 -9.27
C PRO A 37 -7.64 -6.02 -10.16
N GLN A 38 -8.30 -5.49 -11.19
CA GLN A 38 -7.61 -4.58 -12.07
C GLN A 38 -7.25 -3.29 -11.35
N GLU A 39 -8.15 -2.79 -10.54
CA GLU A 39 -7.87 -1.60 -9.80
C GLU A 39 -6.75 -1.85 -8.81
N PHE A 40 -6.76 -3.02 -8.19
CA PHE A 40 -5.73 -3.36 -7.23
C PHE A 40 -4.36 -3.41 -7.92
N ILE A 41 -4.29 -4.02 -9.11
CA ILE A 41 -3.05 -4.09 -9.84
C ILE A 41 -2.56 -2.70 -10.22
N ASN A 42 -3.48 -1.83 -10.61
CA ASN A 42 -3.10 -0.48 -10.98
C ASN A 42 -2.52 0.28 -9.81
N VAL A 43 -3.10 0.11 -8.63
CA VAL A 43 -2.62 0.80 -7.46
C VAL A 43 -1.24 0.26 -7.06
N VAL A 44 -1.08 -1.06 -7.12
CA VAL A 44 0.18 -1.66 -6.76
C VAL A 44 1.28 -1.21 -7.71
N GLU A 45 0.96 -1.14 -8.98
CA GLU A 45 1.96 -0.70 -9.94
C GLU A 45 2.32 0.75 -9.76
N PHE A 46 1.37 1.56 -9.39
CA PHE A 46 1.64 2.95 -9.12
C PHE A 46 2.59 3.04 -7.93
N CYS A 47 2.37 2.25 -6.89
CA CYS A 47 3.24 2.26 -5.73
C CYS A 47 4.65 1.84 -6.11
N LYS A 48 4.77 0.86 -7.00
CA LYS A 48 6.09 0.41 -7.40
C LYS A 48 6.82 1.47 -8.20
N THR A 49 6.09 2.37 -8.82
CA THR A 49 6.71 3.43 -9.59
C THR A 49 7.24 4.53 -8.69
N VAL A 50 6.52 4.86 -7.64
CA VAL A 50 6.90 5.98 -6.80
C VAL A 50 7.70 5.62 -5.58
N LEU A 51 7.74 4.34 -5.22
CA LEU A 51 8.45 3.91 -4.03
C LEU A 51 9.50 2.88 -4.37
N ASP A 52 10.51 2.81 -3.53
CA ASP A 52 11.54 1.81 -3.71
C ASP A 52 11.00 0.47 -3.24
N PRO A 53 11.52 -0.62 -3.74
CA PRO A 53 11.04 -1.92 -3.31
C PRO A 53 11.16 -2.13 -1.81
N GLU A 54 12.13 -1.51 -1.17
CA GLU A 54 12.28 -1.68 0.24
C GLU A 54 11.17 -1.05 1.03
N ASP A 55 10.45 -0.10 0.44
CA ASP A 55 9.36 0.56 1.13
C ASP A 55 8.01 -0.07 0.82
N ILE A 56 7.99 -1.13 0.02
CA ILE A 56 6.76 -1.81 -0.30
C ILE A 56 6.77 -3.14 0.41
N HIS A 57 5.82 -3.30 1.33
CA HIS A 57 5.74 -4.51 2.12
C HIS A 57 4.48 -5.27 1.77
N TYR A 58 4.54 -6.58 1.80
CA TYR A 58 3.37 -7.40 1.52
C TYR A 58 2.97 -8.08 2.80
N GLU A 59 1.70 -7.92 3.13
CA GLU A 59 1.20 -8.52 4.35
C GLU A 59 0.89 -9.97 4.05
N GLU A 60 1.52 -10.88 4.75
CA GLU A 60 1.30 -12.24 4.50
C GLU A 60 0.09 -12.73 5.16
N ILE A 61 -0.74 -13.49 4.48
CA ILE A 61 -1.90 -14.04 5.08
C ILE A 61 -1.52 -15.34 5.67
N LYS A 62 -1.50 -15.42 6.98
CA LYS A 62 -1.16 -16.60 7.62
C LYS A 62 -2.30 -17.48 7.57
N VAL A 63 -2.36 -18.39 6.72
CA VAL A 63 -3.43 -19.30 6.61
C VAL A 63 -3.26 -20.31 7.66
N ALA A 64 -4.16 -20.41 8.45
CA ALA A 64 -4.06 -21.31 9.51
C ALA A 64 -3.99 -22.63 8.93
N ARG A 65 -3.18 -23.33 8.93
CA ARG A 65 -3.13 -24.35 8.34
C ARG A 65 -3.42 -25.18 9.04
N VAL A 66 -3.84 -25.75 9.07
CA VAL A 66 -4.20 -26.47 9.79
C VAL A 66 -4.00 -27.46 9.59
#